data_c41b0ea7201c549dc2e89719824429a5
#
_entry.id   c41b0ea7201c549dc2e89719824429a5
#
_cell.length_a   1.000
_cell.length_b   1.000
_cell.length_c   1.000
_cell.angle_alpha   90.00
_cell.angle_beta   90.00
_cell.angle_gamma   90.00
#
_symmetry.space_group_name_H-M   'P 1'
#
loop_
_entity.id
_entity.type
_entity.pdbx_description
1 polymer ?
#
loop_
_entity_poly.entity_id
_entity_poly.type
_entity_poly.pdbx_seq_one_letter_code
_entity_poly.pdbx_strand_id
1 'polypeptide(L)'
;MAELIYYCGTMDSGKSTLALQTAHNHKSRGRTGLIFTNKDRAGTGVISSRLGLQSEAIEVEPDLDIHKFVVEHLSMGDRIDYIICDEAQFYQPDQIDGLAKIVDGLGIDVYAFGILADFRTKLFPGSARLVELADRVNTLQVEALCWCGSRATHNARTVNGVMVTEGEQVVVGDVGKSDEIAYEVLCRRHHMRQVTARASRAGHISSDPLPFTE
;
A
#
# COMPACT_ATOMS: atom_id res chain seq x y z
N MET A 1 -6.18 -6.39 24.62
CA MET A 1 -5.07 -5.44 24.48
C MET A 1 -5.17 -4.88 23.09
N ALA A 2 -5.02 -3.57 22.92
CA ALA A 2 -5.00 -2.99 21.57
C ALA A 2 -3.75 -3.45 20.81
N GLU A 3 -3.80 -3.44 19.48
CA GLU A 3 -2.73 -3.93 18.62
C GLU A 3 -2.47 -2.98 17.44
N LEU A 4 -1.20 -2.86 17.05
CA LEU A 4 -0.79 -2.31 15.76
C LEU A 4 -0.69 -3.47 14.75
N ILE A 5 -1.57 -3.46 13.76
CA ILE A 5 -1.66 -4.54 12.77
C ILE A 5 -1.31 -3.99 11.39
N TYR A 6 -0.26 -4.51 10.78
CA TYR A 6 0.14 -4.15 9.43
C TYR A 6 -0.33 -5.17 8.39
N TYR A 7 -1.14 -4.73 7.45
CA TYR A 7 -1.57 -5.48 6.28
C TYR A 7 -0.78 -5.05 5.05
N CYS A 8 0.11 -5.91 4.59
CA CYS A 8 0.97 -5.60 3.46
C CYS A 8 0.65 -6.46 2.22
N GLY A 9 1.02 -5.94 1.06
CA GLY A 9 0.85 -6.64 -0.22
C GLY A 9 1.45 -5.84 -1.37
N THR A 10 1.35 -6.39 -2.57
CA THR A 10 1.70 -5.65 -3.79
C THR A 10 0.62 -4.61 -4.12
N MET A 11 0.84 -3.79 -5.12
CA MET A 11 -0.27 -3.09 -5.78
C MET A 11 -1.34 -4.12 -6.19
N ASP A 12 -2.58 -3.68 -6.32
CA ASP A 12 -3.74 -4.51 -6.75
C ASP A 12 -4.12 -5.67 -5.84
N SER A 13 -3.58 -5.76 -4.62
CA SER A 13 -3.91 -6.81 -3.66
C SER A 13 -5.16 -6.52 -2.80
N GLY A 14 -5.91 -5.45 -3.08
CA GLY A 14 -7.17 -5.13 -2.38
C GLY A 14 -7.01 -4.46 -1.02
N LYS A 15 -5.86 -3.82 -0.72
CA LYS A 15 -5.59 -3.15 0.57
C LYS A 15 -6.68 -2.15 0.98
N SER A 16 -6.93 -1.14 0.14
CA SER A 16 -7.93 -0.11 0.44
C SER A 16 -9.35 -0.68 0.52
N THR A 17 -9.64 -1.77 -0.22
CA THR A 17 -10.92 -2.49 -0.09
C THR A 17 -11.07 -3.11 1.29
N LEU A 18 -10.02 -3.79 1.79
CA LEU A 18 -10.03 -4.37 3.13
C LEU A 18 -10.05 -3.30 4.22
N ALA A 19 -9.34 -2.18 4.03
CA ALA A 19 -9.38 -1.03 4.93
C ALA A 19 -10.80 -0.49 5.08
N LEU A 20 -11.49 -0.23 3.97
CA LEU A 20 -12.89 0.23 3.96
C LEU A 20 -13.87 -0.81 4.53
N GLN A 21 -13.66 -2.10 4.25
CA GLN A 21 -14.46 -3.18 4.85
C GLN A 21 -14.24 -3.26 6.36
N THR A 22 -13.02 -3.08 6.84
CA THR A 22 -12.70 -3.02 8.27
C THR A 22 -13.41 -1.85 8.95
N ALA A 23 -13.33 -0.64 8.36
CA ALA A 23 -14.07 0.53 8.84
C ALA A 23 -15.57 0.29 8.91
N HIS A 24 -16.15 -0.29 7.85
CA HIS A 24 -17.58 -0.63 7.82
C HIS A 24 -17.97 -1.60 8.93
N ASN A 25 -17.19 -2.65 9.16
CA ASN A 25 -17.45 -3.64 10.19
C ASN A 25 -17.43 -3.04 11.60
N HIS A 26 -16.48 -2.15 11.90
CA HIS A 26 -16.42 -1.44 13.16
C HIS A 26 -17.62 -0.49 13.33
N LYS A 27 -17.90 0.32 12.31
CA LYS A 27 -19.02 1.28 12.31
C LYS A 27 -20.37 0.59 12.50
N SER A 28 -20.59 -0.58 11.87
CA SER A 28 -21.84 -1.35 12.02
C SER A 28 -22.03 -1.93 13.43
N ARG A 29 -20.99 -1.91 14.27
CA ARG A 29 -21.01 -2.28 15.69
C ARG A 29 -21.02 -1.08 16.63
N GLY A 30 -21.28 0.12 16.10
CA GLY A 30 -21.33 1.37 16.89
C GLY A 30 -19.95 1.85 17.39
N ARG A 31 -18.85 1.38 16.80
CA ARG A 31 -17.49 1.89 17.04
C ARG A 31 -17.22 3.08 16.15
N THR A 32 -16.58 4.10 16.69
CA THR A 32 -16.15 5.30 15.99
C THR A 32 -14.65 5.22 15.71
N GLY A 33 -14.21 5.59 14.52
CA GLY A 33 -12.79 5.55 14.19
C GLY A 33 -12.37 6.67 13.27
N LEU A 34 -11.06 6.87 13.18
CA LEU A 34 -10.42 7.77 12.23
C LEU A 34 -9.81 6.97 11.07
N ILE A 35 -9.87 7.55 9.89
CA ILE A 35 -9.22 7.01 8.70
C ILE A 35 -8.20 8.04 8.23
N PHE A 36 -6.94 7.61 8.13
CA PHE A 36 -5.83 8.37 7.59
C PHE A 36 -5.40 7.80 6.25
N THR A 37 -5.00 8.65 5.32
CA THR A 37 -4.45 8.26 4.02
C THR A 37 -3.34 9.20 3.60
N ASN A 38 -2.54 8.80 2.62
CA ASN A 38 -1.53 9.67 2.01
C ASN A 38 -1.49 9.41 0.51
N LYS A 39 -1.66 10.46 -0.29
CA LYS A 39 -1.56 10.38 -1.77
C LYS A 39 -2.53 9.37 -2.40
N ASP A 40 -3.77 9.27 -1.90
CA ASP A 40 -4.76 8.46 -2.58
C ASP A 40 -5.02 8.99 -4.00
N ARG A 41 -5.21 8.09 -4.95
CA ARG A 41 -5.48 8.42 -6.36
C ARG A 41 -6.80 9.18 -6.60
N ALA A 42 -7.76 9.08 -5.67
CA ALA A 42 -9.05 9.78 -5.74
C ALA A 42 -8.95 11.26 -5.33
N GLY A 43 -7.80 11.66 -4.78
CA GLY A 43 -7.54 13.02 -4.32
C GLY A 43 -7.33 13.12 -2.83
N THR A 44 -7.09 14.35 -2.36
CA THR A 44 -6.83 14.65 -0.95
C THR A 44 -8.06 14.40 -0.09
N GLY A 45 -7.85 13.80 1.08
CA GLY A 45 -8.92 13.63 2.08
C GLY A 45 -9.92 12.52 1.77
N VAL A 46 -9.60 11.61 0.86
CA VAL A 46 -10.47 10.48 0.49
C VAL A 46 -9.64 9.21 0.42
N ILE A 47 -10.14 8.13 1.01
CA ILE A 47 -9.68 6.77 0.73
C ILE A 47 -10.57 6.14 -0.33
N SER A 48 -9.99 5.53 -1.35
CA SER A 48 -10.73 4.89 -2.44
C SER A 48 -10.26 3.47 -2.74
N SER A 49 -11.18 2.62 -3.13
CA SER A 49 -10.86 1.29 -3.66
C SER A 49 -11.11 1.22 -5.18
N ARG A 50 -10.41 0.31 -5.87
CA ARG A 50 -10.65 0.05 -7.29
C ARG A 50 -12.03 -0.55 -7.57
N LEU A 51 -12.73 -1.04 -6.55
CA LEU A 51 -14.11 -1.54 -6.64
C LEU A 51 -15.15 -0.43 -6.48
N GLY A 52 -14.74 0.84 -6.43
CA GLY A 52 -15.63 2.00 -6.35
C GLY A 52 -16.10 2.35 -4.93
N LEU A 53 -15.56 1.70 -3.89
CA LEU A 53 -15.82 2.09 -2.50
C LEU A 53 -14.99 3.33 -2.15
N GLN A 54 -15.60 4.26 -1.39
CA GLN A 54 -14.94 5.49 -0.96
C GLN A 54 -15.40 5.87 0.45
N SER A 55 -14.55 6.59 1.17
CA SER A 55 -14.86 7.22 2.46
C SER A 55 -14.02 8.48 2.63
N GLU A 56 -14.49 9.41 3.45
CA GLU A 56 -13.69 10.53 3.92
C GLU A 56 -12.52 10.01 4.74
N ALA A 57 -11.38 10.67 4.62
CA ALA A 57 -10.14 10.35 5.32
C ALA A 57 -9.38 11.63 5.65
N ILE A 58 -8.47 11.54 6.60
CA ILE A 58 -7.56 12.61 6.99
C ILE A 58 -6.25 12.41 6.20
N GLU A 59 -5.85 13.44 5.46
CA GLU A 59 -4.58 13.40 4.72
C GLU A 59 -3.40 13.47 5.70
N VAL A 60 -2.45 12.57 5.55
CA VAL A 60 -1.23 12.54 6.36
C VAL A 60 -0.14 13.33 5.65
N GLU A 61 -0.06 14.60 6.01
CA GLU A 61 1.03 15.46 5.55
C GLU A 61 2.36 15.10 6.28
N PRO A 62 3.53 15.42 5.69
CA PRO A 62 4.82 15.04 6.26
C PRO A 62 5.10 15.57 7.68
N ASP A 63 4.47 16.69 8.05
CA ASP A 63 4.61 17.37 9.34
C ASP A 63 3.49 17.04 10.33
N LEU A 64 2.52 16.20 9.97
CA LEU A 64 1.43 15.78 10.84
C LEU A 64 1.95 14.86 11.94
N ASP A 65 1.87 15.31 13.19
CA ASP A 65 2.01 14.44 14.38
C ASP A 65 0.68 13.72 14.65
N ILE A 66 0.60 12.46 14.19
CA ILE A 66 -0.63 11.65 14.30
C ILE A 66 -1.01 11.41 15.77
N HIS A 67 -0.03 11.16 16.65
CA HIS A 67 -0.31 10.94 18.08
C HIS A 67 -0.91 12.19 18.73
N LYS A 68 -0.31 13.35 18.50
CA LYS A 68 -0.82 14.62 19.03
C LYS A 68 -2.20 14.92 18.48
N PHE A 69 -2.44 14.71 17.18
CA PHE A 69 -3.75 14.88 16.55
C PHE A 69 -4.82 14.04 17.25
N VAL A 70 -4.56 12.76 17.52
CA VAL A 70 -5.50 11.86 18.19
C VAL A 70 -5.75 12.30 19.64
N VAL A 71 -4.72 12.71 20.38
CA VAL A 71 -4.85 13.22 21.76
C VAL A 71 -5.70 14.48 21.82
N GLU A 72 -5.54 15.40 20.87
CA GLU A 72 -6.35 16.63 20.78
C GLU A 72 -7.83 16.29 20.57
N HIS A 73 -8.15 15.39 19.64
CA HIS A 73 -9.54 14.95 19.40
C HIS A 73 -10.17 14.30 20.64
N LEU A 74 -9.43 13.39 21.31
CA LEU A 74 -9.90 12.79 22.56
C LEU A 74 -10.13 13.84 23.66
N SER A 75 -9.27 14.86 23.74
CA SER A 75 -9.36 15.95 24.72
C SER A 75 -10.57 16.87 24.46
N MET A 76 -11.01 16.96 23.19
CA MET A 76 -12.25 17.68 22.82
C MET A 76 -13.52 16.86 23.09
N GLY A 77 -13.38 15.60 23.52
CA GLY A 77 -14.51 14.72 23.86
C GLY A 77 -14.90 13.77 22.72
N ASP A 78 -14.16 13.71 21.65
CA ASP A 78 -14.40 12.75 20.58
C ASP A 78 -14.13 11.32 21.06
N ARG A 79 -14.93 10.38 20.58
CA ARG A 79 -14.73 8.96 20.84
C ARG A 79 -13.97 8.34 19.67
N ILE A 80 -12.84 7.71 19.95
CA ILE A 80 -12.02 7.01 18.96
C ILE A 80 -11.76 5.59 19.46
N ASP A 81 -12.36 4.61 18.80
CA ASP A 81 -12.26 3.19 19.16
C ASP A 81 -11.26 2.44 18.31
N TYR A 82 -10.92 2.96 17.13
CA TYR A 82 -9.95 2.37 16.18
C TYR A 82 -9.41 3.42 15.20
N ILE A 83 -8.28 3.10 14.60
CA ILE A 83 -7.67 3.92 13.54
C ILE A 83 -7.35 3.04 12.34
N ILE A 84 -7.61 3.55 11.14
CA ILE A 84 -7.20 2.96 9.87
C ILE A 84 -6.22 3.89 9.19
N CYS A 85 -5.09 3.35 8.72
CA CYS A 85 -4.07 4.06 7.98
C CYS A 85 -3.90 3.39 6.61
N ASP A 86 -4.33 4.03 5.53
CA ASP A 86 -4.09 3.53 4.16
C ASP A 86 -2.90 4.24 3.54
N GLU A 87 -2.29 3.60 2.53
CA GLU A 87 -1.05 4.02 1.87
C GLU A 87 0.09 4.31 2.88
N ALA A 88 0.10 3.54 3.99
CA ALA A 88 0.97 3.77 5.15
C ALA A 88 2.47 3.61 4.84
N GLN A 89 2.85 3.08 3.67
CA GLN A 89 4.23 3.06 3.21
C GLN A 89 4.81 4.47 2.99
N PHE A 90 3.94 5.46 2.76
CA PHE A 90 4.36 6.85 2.55
C PHE A 90 4.48 7.65 3.85
N TYR A 91 4.08 7.09 4.99
CA TYR A 91 4.23 7.75 6.28
C TYR A 91 5.71 7.81 6.68
N GLN A 92 6.07 8.85 7.41
CA GLN A 92 7.40 8.98 7.98
C GLN A 92 7.58 8.00 9.16
N PRO A 93 8.81 7.54 9.46
CA PRO A 93 9.05 6.62 10.58
C PRO A 93 8.54 7.13 11.93
N ASP A 94 8.66 8.42 12.21
CA ASP A 94 8.17 9.06 13.44
C ASP A 94 6.63 9.09 13.52
N GLN A 95 5.93 9.15 12.40
CA GLN A 95 4.48 8.99 12.33
C GLN A 95 4.07 7.56 12.71
N ILE A 96 4.83 6.55 12.26
CA ILE A 96 4.61 5.15 12.66
C ILE A 96 4.90 4.95 14.15
N ASP A 97 5.94 5.59 14.70
CA ASP A 97 6.21 5.61 16.14
C ASP A 97 5.03 6.24 16.91
N GLY A 98 4.41 7.27 16.33
CA GLY A 98 3.18 7.88 16.85
C GLY A 98 2.01 6.89 16.92
N LEU A 99 1.83 6.05 15.90
CA LEU A 99 0.80 5.00 15.89
C LEU A 99 1.04 3.95 16.99
N ALA A 100 2.28 3.51 17.18
CA ALA A 100 2.62 2.58 18.27
C ALA A 100 2.31 3.19 19.66
N LYS A 101 2.63 4.48 19.87
CA LYS A 101 2.29 5.19 21.11
C LYS A 101 0.77 5.29 21.35
N ILE A 102 -0.03 5.41 20.30
CA ILE A 102 -1.49 5.40 20.38
C ILE A 102 -1.98 4.03 20.88
N VAL A 103 -1.44 2.95 20.34
CA VAL A 103 -1.78 1.58 20.77
C VAL A 103 -1.41 1.38 22.24
N ASP A 104 -0.17 1.67 22.61
CA ASP A 104 0.35 1.40 23.95
C ASP A 104 -0.22 2.33 25.02
N GLY A 105 -0.33 3.62 24.71
CA GLY A 105 -0.69 4.65 25.68
C GLY A 105 -2.22 4.94 25.77
N LEU A 106 -2.93 4.80 24.65
CA LEU A 106 -4.36 5.14 24.57
C LEU A 106 -5.26 3.90 24.44
N GLY A 107 -4.68 2.72 24.17
CA GLY A 107 -5.44 1.47 24.06
C GLY A 107 -6.34 1.41 22.82
N ILE A 108 -5.97 2.07 21.74
CA ILE A 108 -6.73 2.14 20.48
C ILE A 108 -6.10 1.22 19.45
N ASP A 109 -6.91 0.35 18.83
CA ASP A 109 -6.46 -0.52 17.74
C ASP A 109 -6.08 0.28 16.50
N VAL A 110 -4.93 -0.05 15.88
CA VAL A 110 -4.46 0.56 14.64
C VAL A 110 -4.30 -0.48 13.55
N TYR A 111 -4.97 -0.25 12.43
CA TYR A 111 -4.92 -1.08 11.22
C TYR A 111 -4.20 -0.31 10.12
N ALA A 112 -2.95 -0.65 9.84
CA ALA A 112 -2.15 -0.03 8.79
C ALA A 112 -2.17 -0.88 7.51
N PHE A 113 -2.38 -0.26 6.37
CA PHE A 113 -2.40 -0.89 5.05
C PHE A 113 -1.37 -0.23 4.15
N GLY A 114 -0.56 -1.03 3.45
CA GLY A 114 0.47 -0.46 2.60
C GLY A 114 1.17 -1.48 1.70
N ILE A 115 1.90 -0.99 0.71
CA ILE A 115 2.82 -1.82 -0.07
C ILE A 115 4.13 -1.98 0.70
N LEU A 116 4.73 -3.19 0.64
CA LEU A 116 5.93 -3.47 1.43
C LEU A 116 7.18 -2.87 0.79
N ALA A 117 7.38 -3.13 -0.50
CA ALA A 117 8.58 -2.74 -1.22
C ALA A 117 8.25 -2.02 -2.53
N ASP A 118 9.14 -1.15 -2.96
CA ASP A 118 9.07 -0.43 -4.23
C ASP A 118 9.43 -1.33 -5.44
N PHE A 119 9.45 -0.74 -6.62
CA PHE A 119 9.79 -1.42 -7.87
C PHE A 119 11.25 -1.91 -7.94
N ARG A 120 12.14 -1.37 -7.07
CA ARG A 120 13.56 -1.76 -6.92
C ARG A 120 13.74 -2.85 -5.86
N THR A 121 12.65 -3.39 -5.30
CA THR A 121 12.64 -4.35 -4.18
C THR A 121 13.17 -3.79 -2.85
N LYS A 122 13.16 -2.48 -2.67
CA LYS A 122 13.53 -1.83 -1.42
C LYS A 122 12.30 -1.51 -0.61
N LEU A 123 12.36 -1.73 0.71
CA LEU A 123 11.29 -1.33 1.61
C LEU A 123 11.08 0.18 1.56
N PHE A 124 9.82 0.61 1.65
CA PHE A 124 9.51 2.00 1.95
C PHE A 124 9.87 2.30 3.42
N PRO A 125 10.27 3.54 3.75
CA PRO A 125 10.60 3.89 5.14
C PRO A 125 9.47 3.60 6.13
N GLY A 126 8.23 3.98 5.80
CA GLY A 126 7.06 3.69 6.63
C GLY A 126 6.79 2.18 6.76
N SER A 127 6.93 1.42 5.66
CA SER A 127 6.77 -0.04 5.70
C SER A 127 7.85 -0.74 6.50
N ALA A 128 9.11 -0.29 6.42
CA ALA A 128 10.19 -0.82 7.22
C ALA A 128 9.90 -0.61 8.71
N ARG A 129 9.45 0.61 9.08
CA ARG A 129 9.13 0.92 10.47
C ARG A 129 7.90 0.17 10.97
N LEU A 130 6.88 -0.05 10.14
CA LEU A 130 5.74 -0.90 10.48
C LEU A 130 6.14 -2.36 10.72
N VAL A 131 7.05 -2.93 9.92
CA VAL A 131 7.56 -4.29 10.14
C VAL A 131 8.33 -4.39 11.47
N GLU A 132 9.03 -3.35 11.87
CA GLU A 132 9.79 -3.29 13.14
C GLU A 132 8.88 -3.21 14.37
N LEU A 133 7.73 -2.52 14.29
CA LEU A 133 6.91 -2.16 15.45
C LEU A 133 5.56 -2.88 15.54
N ALA A 134 5.02 -3.40 14.43
CA ALA A 134 3.69 -3.98 14.45
C ALA A 134 3.62 -5.27 15.28
N ASP A 135 2.56 -5.40 16.10
CA ASP A 135 2.26 -6.64 16.82
C ASP A 135 2.00 -7.80 15.87
N ARG A 136 1.40 -7.48 14.71
CA ARG A 136 1.14 -8.46 13.64
C ARG A 136 1.42 -7.88 12.27
N VAL A 137 2.15 -8.63 11.44
CA VAL A 137 2.36 -8.34 10.02
C VAL A 137 1.66 -9.40 9.19
N ASN A 138 0.61 -9.00 8.48
CA ASN A 138 -0.23 -9.88 7.69
C ASN A 138 -0.07 -9.62 6.19
N THR A 139 0.23 -10.64 5.42
CA THR A 139 0.11 -10.55 3.97
C THR A 139 -1.34 -10.79 3.56
N LEU A 140 -1.87 -9.92 2.69
CA LEU A 140 -3.23 -10.05 2.19
C LEU A 140 -3.43 -11.37 1.44
N GLN A 141 -4.58 -12.00 1.67
CA GLN A 141 -4.93 -13.28 1.07
C GLN A 141 -5.37 -13.15 -0.40
N VAL A 142 -5.91 -11.98 -0.78
CA VAL A 142 -6.24 -11.70 -2.18
C VAL A 142 -4.96 -11.60 -2.98
N GLU A 143 -4.78 -12.53 -3.91
CA GLU A 143 -3.57 -12.64 -4.72
C GLU A 143 -3.70 -11.76 -5.97
N ALA A 144 -2.85 -10.73 -6.05
CA ALA A 144 -2.57 -10.11 -7.33
C ALA A 144 -1.83 -11.12 -8.22
N LEU A 145 -2.18 -11.19 -9.50
CA LEU A 145 -1.60 -12.14 -10.42
C LEU A 145 -0.61 -11.48 -11.38
N CYS A 146 0.52 -12.12 -11.56
CA CYS A 146 1.43 -11.85 -12.65
C CYS A 146 0.77 -12.24 -13.98
N TRP A 147 1.20 -11.64 -15.09
CA TRP A 147 0.70 -11.97 -16.42
C TRP A 147 0.80 -13.47 -16.77
N CYS A 148 1.67 -14.22 -16.12
CA CYS A 148 1.80 -15.67 -16.31
C CYS A 148 0.81 -16.50 -15.46
N GLY A 149 -0.09 -15.87 -14.71
CA GLY A 149 -1.04 -16.53 -13.81
C GLY A 149 -0.50 -16.91 -12.43
N SER A 150 0.83 -16.81 -12.20
CA SER A 150 1.40 -17.04 -10.87
C SER A 150 1.12 -15.85 -9.94
N ARG A 151 1.11 -16.10 -8.63
CA ARG A 151 1.01 -15.04 -7.62
C ARG A 151 2.08 -13.98 -7.84
N ALA A 152 1.66 -12.72 -7.90
CA ALA A 152 2.55 -11.57 -7.94
C ALA A 152 3.03 -11.23 -6.53
N THR A 153 4.33 -10.98 -6.41
CA THR A 153 5.00 -10.69 -5.13
C THR A 153 5.84 -9.42 -5.20
N HIS A 154 5.97 -8.83 -6.38
CA HIS A 154 6.81 -7.67 -6.64
C HIS A 154 6.05 -6.62 -7.45
N ASN A 155 6.30 -5.36 -7.12
CA ASN A 155 5.87 -4.23 -7.94
C ASN A 155 6.96 -3.92 -8.97
N ALA A 156 6.58 -3.61 -10.18
CA ALA A 156 7.47 -3.19 -11.25
C ALA A 156 7.00 -1.85 -11.80
N ARG A 157 7.95 -0.97 -12.10
CA ARG A 157 7.70 0.27 -12.84
C ARG A 157 8.14 0.06 -14.27
N THR A 158 7.33 0.52 -15.22
CA THR A 158 7.65 0.46 -16.63
C THR A 158 7.62 1.86 -17.25
N VAL A 159 8.51 2.08 -18.22
CA VAL A 159 8.50 3.25 -19.09
C VAL A 159 8.35 2.72 -20.51
N ASN A 160 7.29 3.13 -21.19
CA ASN A 160 6.95 2.63 -22.53
C ASN A 160 6.87 1.08 -22.60
N GLY A 161 6.47 0.44 -21.48
CA GLY A 161 6.34 -1.02 -21.36
C GLY A 161 7.63 -1.77 -21.08
N VAL A 162 8.76 -1.07 -20.94
CA VAL A 162 10.06 -1.63 -20.53
C VAL A 162 10.25 -1.42 -19.03
N MET A 163 10.60 -2.48 -18.31
CA MET A 163 10.83 -2.39 -16.87
C MET A 163 12.08 -1.54 -16.57
N VAL A 164 11.95 -0.64 -15.60
CA VAL A 164 13.05 0.15 -15.06
C VAL A 164 13.40 -0.34 -13.65
N THR A 165 14.70 -0.33 -13.34
CA THR A 165 15.26 -0.84 -12.08
C THR A 165 15.90 0.24 -11.23
N GLU A 166 16.03 1.45 -11.78
CA GLU A 166 16.63 2.62 -11.13
C GLU A 166 15.67 3.82 -11.17
N GLY A 167 15.94 4.80 -10.36
CA GLY A 167 15.17 6.03 -10.27
C GLY A 167 14.59 6.27 -8.87
N GLU A 168 13.89 7.37 -8.71
CA GLU A 168 13.27 7.74 -7.44
C GLU A 168 12.17 6.77 -7.03
N GLN A 169 11.99 6.60 -5.72
CA GLN A 169 11.03 5.64 -5.16
C GLN A 169 9.60 5.99 -5.56
N VAL A 170 9.25 7.25 -5.55
CA VAL A 170 7.93 7.78 -5.94
C VAL A 170 8.11 8.74 -7.10
N VAL A 171 7.44 8.49 -8.20
CA VAL A 171 7.27 9.47 -9.28
C VAL A 171 5.79 9.84 -9.28
N VAL A 172 5.49 11.06 -8.88
CA VAL A 172 4.19 11.67 -9.12
C VAL A 172 4.10 11.88 -10.63
N GLY A 173 3.13 11.26 -11.29
CA GLY A 173 3.00 11.35 -12.74
C GLY A 173 2.92 12.80 -13.20
N ASP A 174 4.02 13.33 -13.74
CA ASP A 174 4.02 14.57 -14.47
C ASP A 174 3.27 14.33 -15.79
N VAL A 175 2.07 14.86 -15.86
CA VAL A 175 1.24 14.93 -17.06
C VAL A 175 1.90 15.93 -18.02
N GLY A 176 3.01 15.56 -18.62
CA GLY A 176 3.74 16.48 -19.50
C GLY A 176 4.97 15.93 -20.20
N LYS A 177 5.43 14.74 -19.83
CA LYS A 177 6.54 14.08 -20.53
C LYS A 177 6.02 12.97 -21.41
N SER A 178 6.61 12.84 -22.59
CA SER A 178 6.28 11.92 -23.68
C SER A 178 6.35 10.41 -23.32
N ASP A 179 6.80 10.07 -22.12
CA ASP A 179 7.00 8.67 -21.69
C ASP A 179 5.81 8.17 -20.86
N GLU A 180 5.22 7.08 -21.28
CA GLU A 180 4.17 6.38 -20.56
C GLU A 180 4.76 5.62 -19.37
N ILE A 181 4.63 6.20 -18.16
CA ILE A 181 4.99 5.53 -16.91
C ILE A 181 3.80 4.71 -16.44
N ALA A 182 4.01 3.41 -16.24
CA ALA A 182 3.02 2.49 -15.72
C ALA A 182 3.61 1.61 -14.62
N TYR A 183 2.71 0.96 -13.86
CA TYR A 183 3.08 -0.01 -12.85
C TYR A 183 2.44 -1.36 -13.14
N GLU A 184 3.18 -2.42 -12.90
CA GLU A 184 2.77 -3.79 -13.13
C GLU A 184 3.15 -4.65 -11.90
N VAL A 185 2.36 -5.68 -11.62
CA VAL A 185 2.67 -6.63 -10.55
C VAL A 185 3.20 -7.93 -11.16
N LEU A 186 4.34 -8.39 -10.67
CA LEU A 186 5.05 -9.53 -11.23
C LEU A 186 5.36 -10.58 -10.16
N CYS A 187 5.40 -11.86 -10.57
CA CYS A 187 6.03 -12.87 -9.76
C CYS A 187 7.54 -12.61 -9.70
N ARG A 188 8.22 -13.10 -8.65
CA ARG A 188 9.66 -12.88 -8.48
C ARG A 188 10.49 -13.27 -9.71
N ARG A 189 10.14 -14.39 -10.36
CA ARG A 189 10.86 -14.86 -11.55
C ARG A 189 10.84 -13.83 -12.69
N HIS A 190 9.66 -13.25 -12.99
CA HIS A 190 9.54 -12.28 -14.08
C HIS A 190 10.09 -10.92 -13.70
N HIS A 191 9.94 -10.51 -12.44
CA HIS A 191 10.58 -9.31 -11.94
C HIS A 191 12.11 -9.36 -12.08
N MET A 192 12.74 -10.43 -11.60
CA MET A 192 14.20 -10.59 -11.67
C MET A 192 14.73 -10.73 -13.11
N ARG A 193 13.91 -11.20 -14.03
CA ARG A 193 14.22 -11.28 -15.46
C ARG A 193 13.81 -10.05 -16.25
N GLN A 194 13.17 -9.08 -15.61
CA GLN A 194 12.64 -7.85 -16.22
C GLN A 194 11.67 -8.11 -17.39
N VAL A 195 10.87 -9.19 -17.29
CA VAL A 195 9.91 -9.58 -18.34
C VAL A 195 8.53 -9.09 -17.98
N THR A 196 8.11 -8.01 -18.64
CA THR A 196 6.77 -7.41 -18.52
C THR A 196 5.72 -8.14 -19.36
N ALA A 197 4.45 -7.89 -19.14
CA ALA A 197 3.36 -8.41 -19.97
C ALA A 197 3.54 -7.98 -21.44
N ARG A 198 3.99 -6.74 -21.69
CA ARG A 198 4.24 -6.23 -23.04
C ARG A 198 5.41 -6.95 -23.71
N ALA A 199 6.54 -7.13 -23.00
CA ALA A 199 7.71 -7.84 -23.51
C ALA A 199 7.38 -9.32 -23.80
N SER A 200 6.60 -9.97 -22.95
CA SER A 200 6.12 -11.34 -23.17
C SER A 200 5.28 -11.49 -24.44
N ARG A 201 4.35 -10.56 -24.70
CA ARG A 201 3.52 -10.58 -25.91
C ARG A 201 4.36 -10.36 -27.18
N ALA A 202 5.37 -9.49 -27.11
CA ALA A 202 6.29 -9.26 -28.22
C ALA A 202 7.15 -10.50 -28.52
N GLY A 203 7.56 -11.26 -27.48
CA GLY A 203 8.32 -12.50 -27.62
C GLY A 203 7.52 -13.68 -28.16
N HIS A 204 6.17 -13.69 -28.04
CA HIS A 204 5.33 -14.72 -28.64
C HIS A 204 5.22 -14.62 -30.17
N ILE A 205 5.73 -13.56 -30.77
CA ILE A 205 5.83 -13.42 -32.24
C ILE A 205 7.16 -14.01 -32.75
N SER A 206 8.07 -14.37 -31.86
CA SER A 206 9.34 -15.02 -32.19
C SER A 206 9.11 -16.52 -32.34
N SER A 207 9.52 -17.07 -33.50
CA SER A 207 9.43 -18.48 -33.85
C SER A 207 10.53 -19.33 -33.17
N ASP A 208 11.10 -18.89 -32.06
CA ASP A 208 12.11 -19.66 -31.37
C ASP A 208 11.50 -20.92 -30.73
N PRO A 209 12.04 -22.11 -31.03
CA PRO A 209 11.57 -23.36 -30.47
C PRO A 209 11.77 -23.38 -28.96
N LEU A 210 10.80 -24.01 -28.24
CA LEU A 210 10.89 -24.21 -26.81
C LEU A 210 12.20 -24.94 -26.46
N PRO A 211 12.90 -24.58 -25.37
CA PRO A 211 14.22 -25.15 -25.02
C PRO A 211 14.17 -26.59 -24.48
N PHE A 212 13.24 -27.39 -24.97
CA PHE A 212 13.06 -28.80 -24.60
C PHE A 212 12.96 -29.66 -25.86
N THR A 213 14.02 -29.66 -26.63
CA THR A 213 14.32 -30.79 -27.52
C THR A 213 15.60 -31.40 -27.05
N GLU A 214 15.43 -32.59 -26.41
CA GLU A 214 16.40 -33.59 -25.91
C GLU A 214 17.15 -33.25 -24.63
#